data_12e5e01ac9a253b8ffdd5da66eeaaa36
#
_entry.id   12e5e01ac9a253b8ffdd5da66eeaaa36
#
_cell.length_a   1.000
_cell.length_b   1.000
_cell.length_c   1.000
_cell.angle_alpha   90.00
_cell.angle_beta   90.00
_cell.angle_gamma   90.00
#
_symmetry.space_group_name_H-M   'P 1'
#
loop_
_entity.id
_entity.type
_entity.pdbx_description
1 polymer ?
#
loop_
_entity_poly.entity_id
_entity_poly.type
_entity_poly.pdbx_seq_one_letter_code
_entity_poly.pdbx_strand_id
1 'polypeptide(L)'
;MTLPDTSTSLAFPLPAPAPVAIPQPPATFPLRWLLEHGSPAVQFRALTEVAALDLPTATPVGRLPFASRQGWELLFHQHPDGTWGHGLLTVPGTGLESPPAVGAISAYRRLLELGWSPEAPPLATTRRLLFRLLAEDNDPAYLFELAGAAGTDPDLVKRGRLILREAAAAALAQAGYESDPRLRGAAKRIIERIGAFLRSPNADKPFIRVGNQHVLPHDAAPPSFHALVMLAHMPHFRSEHHEHIERLYEYLTLQLPRMAPVQQVGEHLVEQPHLALGDILPSRYVMDGDVPTALAWLELMARLGFLRRNEGWTRLLDKLLDDRDRHGVWHPPRSVSMPAALPDWVWPTLPLADRPVEGDDYAATVTFRLGLIARLAGRPIEAV
;
A
#
# COMPACT_ATOMS: atom_id res chain seq x y z
N MET A 1 14.23 -73.84 -0.14
CA MET A 1 13.14 -72.90 -0.46
C MET A 1 13.55 -71.60 0.19
N THR A 2 14.30 -70.83 -0.58
CA THR A 2 14.96 -69.58 -0.14
C THR A 2 14.11 -68.40 -0.60
N LEU A 3 13.66 -67.55 0.33
CA LEU A 3 12.91 -66.32 0.07
C LEU A 3 13.87 -65.23 -0.47
N PRO A 4 13.45 -64.43 -1.44
CA PRO A 4 14.29 -63.34 -1.93
C PRO A 4 14.14 -62.13 -1.00
N ASP A 5 15.30 -61.55 -0.69
CA ASP A 5 15.53 -60.29 0.06
C ASP A 5 15.18 -59.12 -0.85
N THR A 6 14.09 -58.36 -0.53
CA THR A 6 13.70 -57.14 -1.24
C THR A 6 13.77 -55.94 -0.27
N SER A 7 15.00 -55.53 0.03
CA SER A 7 15.22 -54.20 0.64
C SER A 7 15.56 -53.18 -0.44
N THR A 8 14.56 -52.66 -1.15
CA THR A 8 14.73 -51.50 -2.01
C THR A 8 14.61 -50.22 -1.15
N SER A 9 15.76 -49.68 -0.75
CA SER A 9 15.84 -48.38 -0.07
C SER A 9 15.43 -47.29 -1.06
N LEU A 10 14.23 -46.71 -0.88
CA LEU A 10 13.81 -45.48 -1.54
C LEU A 10 14.57 -44.31 -0.92
N ALA A 11 15.73 -43.96 -1.48
CA ALA A 11 16.42 -42.74 -1.17
C ALA A 11 15.63 -41.58 -1.78
N PHE A 12 14.93 -40.80 -0.95
CA PHE A 12 14.38 -39.50 -1.35
C PHE A 12 15.53 -38.59 -1.70
N PRO A 13 15.52 -37.88 -2.86
CA PRO A 13 16.51 -36.89 -3.17
C PRO A 13 16.45 -35.77 -2.13
N LEU A 14 17.58 -35.44 -1.52
CA LEU A 14 17.69 -34.28 -0.63
C LEU A 14 17.28 -33.02 -1.41
N PRO A 15 16.50 -32.12 -0.79
CA PRO A 15 16.16 -30.85 -1.43
C PRO A 15 17.45 -30.10 -1.81
N ALA A 16 17.48 -29.56 -3.02
CA ALA A 16 18.60 -28.77 -3.49
C ALA A 16 18.90 -27.65 -2.49
N PRO A 17 20.18 -27.37 -2.20
CA PRO A 17 20.55 -26.28 -1.30
C PRO A 17 19.94 -24.98 -1.82
N ALA A 18 19.30 -24.21 -0.92
CA ALA A 18 18.74 -22.90 -1.25
C ALA A 18 19.84 -22.04 -1.89
N PRO A 19 19.55 -21.30 -2.96
CA PRO A 19 20.51 -20.44 -3.61
C PRO A 19 21.14 -19.51 -2.57
N VAL A 20 22.46 -19.53 -2.47
CA VAL A 20 23.23 -18.63 -1.59
C VAL A 20 22.93 -17.20 -2.05
N ALA A 21 22.24 -16.45 -1.22
CA ALA A 21 21.93 -15.05 -1.52
C ALA A 21 23.27 -14.29 -1.65
N ILE A 22 23.56 -13.77 -2.83
CA ILE A 22 24.72 -12.90 -3.04
C ILE A 22 24.54 -11.69 -2.11
N PRO A 23 25.50 -11.40 -1.22
CA PRO A 23 25.42 -10.24 -0.34
C PRO A 23 25.31 -8.98 -1.20
N GLN A 24 24.18 -8.26 -1.08
CA GLN A 24 24.06 -6.97 -1.75
C GLN A 24 24.87 -5.92 -1.00
N PRO A 25 25.49 -4.97 -1.70
CA PRO A 25 26.25 -3.90 -1.05
C PRO A 25 25.33 -3.10 -0.12
N PRO A 26 25.85 -2.58 1.01
CA PRO A 26 25.06 -1.76 1.90
C PRO A 26 24.55 -0.50 1.19
N ALA A 27 23.33 -0.11 1.49
CA ALA A 27 22.76 1.13 0.99
C ALA A 27 23.08 2.27 1.97
N THR A 28 23.81 3.28 1.51
CA THR A 28 24.07 4.49 2.29
C THR A 28 22.75 5.20 2.59
N PHE A 29 22.52 5.53 3.84
CA PHE A 29 21.32 6.22 4.29
C PHE A 29 21.68 7.55 4.98
N PRO A 30 21.39 8.71 4.38
CA PRO A 30 21.84 10.01 4.87
C PRO A 30 20.97 10.49 6.05
N LEU A 31 21.09 9.80 7.19
CA LEU A 31 20.27 10.05 8.37
C LEU A 31 20.44 11.48 8.87
N ARG A 32 21.68 11.96 8.97
CA ARG A 32 21.95 13.33 9.43
C ARG A 32 21.27 14.37 8.53
N TRP A 33 21.40 14.22 7.23
CA TRP A 33 20.76 15.12 6.28
C TRP A 33 19.23 15.11 6.41
N LEU A 34 18.63 13.92 6.57
CA LEU A 34 17.18 13.78 6.78
C LEU A 34 16.70 14.42 8.09
N LEU A 35 17.54 14.42 9.14
CA LEU A 35 17.21 15.09 10.40
C LEU A 35 17.31 16.63 10.29
N GLU A 36 18.11 17.13 9.37
CA GLU A 36 18.29 18.59 9.11
C GLU A 36 17.22 19.14 8.14
N HIS A 37 16.81 18.35 7.13
CA HIS A 37 15.97 18.82 6.01
C HIS A 37 14.59 18.15 5.93
N GLY A 38 14.39 17.00 6.57
CA GLY A 38 13.12 16.28 6.53
C GLY A 38 12.06 16.90 7.43
N SER A 39 10.79 16.73 7.05
CA SER A 39 9.65 17.05 7.92
C SER A 39 9.69 16.24 9.23
N PRO A 40 8.97 16.66 10.29
CA PRO A 40 8.89 15.89 11.53
C PRO A 40 8.50 14.43 11.33
N ALA A 41 7.61 14.14 10.38
CA ALA A 41 7.21 12.77 10.02
C ALA A 41 8.36 11.97 9.40
N VAL A 42 9.12 12.58 8.48
CA VAL A 42 10.31 11.96 7.87
C VAL A 42 11.38 11.69 8.93
N GLN A 43 11.68 12.68 9.79
CA GLN A 43 12.65 12.54 10.88
C GLN A 43 12.29 11.38 11.80
N PHE A 44 11.05 11.34 12.28
CA PHE A 44 10.55 10.30 13.17
C PHE A 44 10.68 8.90 12.54
N ARG A 45 10.19 8.75 11.31
CA ARG A 45 10.17 7.44 10.64
C ARG A 45 11.56 7.02 10.17
N ALA A 46 12.43 7.94 9.78
CA ALA A 46 13.83 7.63 9.48
C ALA A 46 14.55 7.01 10.69
N LEU A 47 14.30 7.56 11.88
CA LEU A 47 14.88 7.04 13.11
C LEU A 47 14.28 5.70 13.53
N THR A 48 12.96 5.54 13.46
CA THR A 48 12.26 4.36 13.97
C THR A 48 12.21 3.21 12.96
N GLU A 49 11.99 3.50 11.68
CA GLU A 49 11.76 2.46 10.67
C GLU A 49 13.03 2.12 9.86
N VAL A 50 13.94 3.06 9.65
CA VAL A 50 15.15 2.81 8.86
C VAL A 50 16.37 2.61 9.75
N ALA A 51 16.68 3.52 10.65
CA ALA A 51 17.76 3.35 11.62
C ALA A 51 17.40 2.35 12.75
N ALA A 52 16.12 2.03 12.92
CA ALA A 52 15.57 1.08 13.88
C ALA A 52 15.96 1.38 15.35
N LEU A 53 15.95 2.64 15.69
CA LEU A 53 16.13 3.05 17.07
C LEU A 53 14.83 2.83 17.85
N ASP A 54 14.93 2.18 18.99
CA ASP A 54 13.82 2.08 19.93
C ASP A 54 13.72 3.39 20.72
N LEU A 55 12.78 4.23 20.32
CA LEU A 55 12.61 5.56 20.86
C LEU A 55 11.33 5.61 21.71
N PRO A 56 11.45 5.66 23.05
CA PRO A 56 10.29 5.83 23.92
C PRO A 56 9.53 7.13 23.56
N THR A 57 8.21 7.08 23.56
CA THR A 57 7.33 8.23 23.26
C THR A 57 7.62 9.45 24.14
N ALA A 58 8.18 9.23 25.34
CA ALA A 58 8.57 10.29 26.26
C ALA A 58 9.82 11.06 25.85
N THR A 59 10.60 10.54 24.86
CA THR A 59 11.75 11.29 24.34
C THR A 59 11.31 12.44 23.43
N PRO A 60 12.14 13.47 23.23
CA PRO A 60 11.85 14.52 22.26
C PRO A 60 11.52 13.98 20.85
N VAL A 61 12.16 12.87 20.43
CA VAL A 61 11.94 12.24 19.14
C VAL A 61 10.54 11.61 19.04
N GLY A 62 10.06 10.98 20.11
CA GLY A 62 8.69 10.44 20.17
C GLY A 62 7.59 11.50 20.06
N ARG A 63 7.94 12.78 20.19
CA ARG A 63 7.01 13.92 20.02
C ARG A 63 7.03 14.50 18.60
N LEU A 64 7.96 14.10 17.73
CA LEU A 64 8.06 14.63 16.37
C LEU A 64 6.74 14.49 15.55
N PRO A 65 5.97 13.40 15.63
CA PRO A 65 4.69 13.31 14.94
C PRO A 65 3.71 14.45 15.28
N PHE A 66 3.77 14.95 16.54
CA PHE A 66 2.93 16.05 17.02
C PHE A 66 3.44 17.44 16.56
N ALA A 67 4.64 17.52 15.97
CA ALA A 67 5.15 18.74 15.36
C ALA A 67 4.71 18.91 13.90
N SER A 68 4.10 17.86 13.30
CA SER A 68 3.61 17.95 11.93
C SER A 68 2.39 18.87 11.83
N ARG A 69 2.52 19.93 11.05
CA ARG A 69 1.44 20.86 10.72
C ARG A 69 0.29 20.13 10.03
N GLN A 70 0.60 19.28 9.06
CA GLN A 70 -0.38 18.52 8.30
C GLN A 70 -1.22 17.60 9.21
N GLY A 71 -0.57 16.98 10.21
CA GLY A 71 -1.27 16.16 11.21
C GLY A 71 -2.34 16.96 11.95
N TRP A 72 -1.99 18.16 12.43
CA TRP A 72 -2.94 19.04 13.11
C TRP A 72 -4.03 19.57 12.18
N GLU A 73 -3.70 19.95 10.96
CA GLU A 73 -4.70 20.37 9.96
C GLU A 73 -5.75 19.28 9.72
N LEU A 74 -5.34 18.00 9.63
CA LEU A 74 -6.29 16.90 9.57
C LEU A 74 -7.13 16.81 10.85
N LEU A 75 -6.51 16.87 12.02
CA LEU A 75 -7.23 16.72 13.30
C LEU A 75 -8.25 17.83 13.57
N PHE A 76 -7.96 19.06 13.20
CA PHE A 76 -8.92 20.16 13.35
C PHE A 76 -10.19 19.99 12.50
N HIS A 77 -10.16 19.16 11.47
CA HIS A 77 -11.31 18.87 10.61
C HIS A 77 -12.00 17.54 10.99
N GLN A 78 -11.55 16.86 12.05
CA GLN A 78 -12.21 15.65 12.52
C GLN A 78 -13.55 15.99 13.19
N HIS A 79 -14.60 15.30 12.80
CA HIS A 79 -15.92 15.38 13.43
C HIS A 79 -15.93 14.60 14.77
N PRO A 80 -16.83 14.92 15.70
CA PRO A 80 -16.91 14.24 17.00
C PRO A 80 -17.15 12.73 16.92
N ASP A 81 -17.73 12.24 15.82
CA ASP A 81 -17.96 10.82 15.56
C ASP A 81 -16.73 10.10 14.99
N GLY A 82 -15.62 10.82 14.77
CA GLY A 82 -14.37 10.28 14.23
C GLY A 82 -14.30 10.24 12.71
N THR A 83 -15.22 10.87 12.01
CA THR A 83 -15.20 11.01 10.55
C THR A 83 -14.51 12.31 10.11
N TRP A 84 -14.25 12.41 8.81
CA TRP A 84 -13.78 13.61 8.13
C TRP A 84 -14.60 13.82 6.86
N GLY A 85 -14.80 15.07 6.46
CA GLY A 85 -15.49 15.41 5.23
C GLY A 85 -16.85 14.75 5.10
N HIS A 86 -17.24 14.44 3.88
CA HIS A 86 -18.51 13.80 3.55
C HIS A 86 -18.35 12.39 2.95
N GLY A 87 -17.14 11.85 2.94
CA GLY A 87 -16.80 10.55 2.38
C GLY A 87 -15.88 9.74 3.28
N LEU A 88 -15.52 8.55 2.81
CA LEU A 88 -14.59 7.66 3.54
C LEU A 88 -13.25 7.51 2.82
N LEU A 89 -13.24 7.56 1.49
CA LEU A 89 -12.05 7.31 0.66
C LEU A 89 -11.51 8.57 -0.03
N THR A 90 -12.26 9.66 -0.04
CA THR A 90 -11.89 10.89 -0.75
C THR A 90 -10.49 11.36 -0.37
N VAL A 91 -9.70 11.73 -1.38
CA VAL A 91 -8.38 12.35 -1.23
C VAL A 91 -8.38 13.71 -1.90
N PRO A 92 -7.48 14.64 -1.53
CA PRO A 92 -7.37 15.92 -2.20
C PRO A 92 -7.08 15.74 -3.70
N GLY A 93 -7.84 16.40 -4.53
CA GLY A 93 -7.60 16.47 -5.98
C GLY A 93 -6.55 17.52 -6.34
N THR A 94 -6.46 17.83 -7.64
CA THR A 94 -5.45 18.70 -8.25
C THR A 94 -5.57 20.19 -7.92
N GLY A 95 -6.54 20.59 -7.15
CA GLY A 95 -6.82 21.99 -6.97
C GLY A 95 -7.39 22.34 -5.63
N LEU A 96 -6.58 22.47 -4.60
CA LEU A 96 -6.96 23.21 -3.38
C LEU A 96 -7.96 22.56 -2.44
N GLU A 97 -8.28 21.29 -2.59
CA GLU A 97 -9.11 20.67 -1.57
C GLU A 97 -8.30 20.61 -0.30
N SER A 98 -8.68 21.56 0.53
CA SER A 98 -8.24 21.67 1.90
C SER A 98 -8.60 20.38 2.67
N PRO A 99 -7.96 20.14 3.80
CA PRO A 99 -8.25 19.01 4.69
C PRO A 99 -9.73 18.66 4.90
N PRO A 100 -10.70 19.60 4.84
CA PRO A 100 -12.12 19.28 4.95
C PRO A 100 -12.68 18.29 3.94
N ALA A 101 -12.04 18.15 2.77
CA ALA A 101 -12.51 17.23 1.73
C ALA A 101 -11.98 15.81 1.88
N VAL A 102 -11.04 15.55 2.80
CA VAL A 102 -10.41 14.23 2.99
C VAL A 102 -11.38 13.27 3.67
N GLY A 103 -11.48 12.04 3.16
CA GLY A 103 -12.33 11.01 3.74
C GLY A 103 -11.71 10.34 4.98
N ALA A 104 -12.56 9.77 5.83
CA ALA A 104 -12.16 9.25 7.13
C ALA A 104 -11.07 8.15 7.07
N ILE A 105 -11.16 7.23 6.12
CA ILE A 105 -10.16 6.16 5.94
C ILE A 105 -8.84 6.75 5.43
N SER A 106 -8.91 7.67 4.47
CA SER A 106 -7.75 8.34 3.91
C SER A 106 -7.02 9.18 4.97
N ALA A 107 -7.75 9.97 5.77
CA ALA A 107 -7.22 10.75 6.88
C ALA A 107 -6.57 9.87 7.96
N TYR A 108 -7.24 8.78 8.35
CA TYR A 108 -6.72 7.82 9.32
C TYR A 108 -5.38 7.23 8.86
N ARG A 109 -5.32 6.73 7.64
CA ARG A 109 -4.08 6.18 7.06
C ARG A 109 -2.99 7.23 6.95
N ARG A 110 -3.36 8.47 6.58
CA ARG A 110 -2.40 9.58 6.52
C ARG A 110 -1.80 9.91 7.87
N LEU A 111 -2.60 9.95 8.92
CA LEU A 111 -2.11 10.19 10.28
C LEU A 111 -1.14 9.09 10.75
N LEU A 112 -1.40 7.81 10.41
CA LEU A 112 -0.44 6.73 10.67
C LEU A 112 0.89 6.97 9.93
N GLU A 113 0.84 7.39 8.66
CA GLU A 113 2.05 7.70 7.86
C GLU A 113 2.81 8.91 8.41
N LEU A 114 2.13 9.84 9.05
CA LEU A 114 2.74 10.96 9.77
C LEU A 114 3.32 10.57 11.14
N GLY A 115 3.22 9.29 11.51
CA GLY A 115 3.79 8.73 12.74
C GLY A 115 2.88 8.79 13.96
N TRP A 116 1.60 9.14 13.81
CA TRP A 116 0.65 9.13 14.92
C TRP A 116 0.39 7.70 15.42
N SER A 117 0.37 7.53 16.72
CA SER A 117 0.04 6.23 17.34
C SER A 117 -1.40 5.83 17.01
N PRO A 118 -1.67 4.56 16.65
CA PRO A 118 -3.02 4.04 16.48
C PRO A 118 -3.90 4.20 17.72
N GLU A 119 -3.28 4.29 18.90
CA GLU A 119 -3.97 4.46 20.18
C GLU A 119 -4.22 5.94 20.54
N ALA A 120 -3.75 6.88 19.74
CA ALA A 120 -4.04 8.30 19.95
C ALA A 120 -5.58 8.52 19.92
N PRO A 121 -6.13 9.36 20.81
CA PRO A 121 -7.59 9.53 20.93
C PRO A 121 -8.33 9.79 19.62
N PRO A 122 -7.85 10.63 18.70
CA PRO A 122 -8.51 10.85 17.42
C PRO A 122 -8.60 9.56 16.58
N LEU A 123 -7.49 8.79 16.50
CA LEU A 123 -7.47 7.54 15.75
C LEU A 123 -8.29 6.45 16.42
N ALA A 124 -8.32 6.42 17.76
CA ALA A 124 -9.14 5.46 18.51
C ALA A 124 -10.65 5.61 18.22
N THR A 125 -11.13 6.84 17.99
CA THR A 125 -12.52 7.09 17.62
C THR A 125 -12.81 6.56 16.22
N THR A 126 -11.99 6.91 15.24
CA THR A 126 -12.13 6.42 13.85
C THR A 126 -11.98 4.91 13.76
N ARG A 127 -11.08 4.30 14.54
CA ARG A 127 -10.91 2.85 14.60
C ARG A 127 -12.22 2.12 14.87
N ARG A 128 -13.10 2.66 15.74
CA ARG A 128 -14.41 2.04 16.01
C ARG A 128 -15.28 2.01 14.76
N LEU A 129 -15.26 3.09 13.98
CA LEU A 129 -15.94 3.16 12.69
C LEU A 129 -15.38 2.10 11.73
N LEU A 130 -14.05 2.00 11.59
CA LEU A 130 -13.42 1.03 10.71
C LEU A 130 -13.79 -0.42 11.05
N PHE A 131 -13.81 -0.78 12.34
CA PHE A 131 -14.25 -2.11 12.76
C PHE A 131 -15.74 -2.37 12.48
N ARG A 132 -16.59 -1.35 12.57
CA ARG A 132 -18.01 -1.48 12.18
C ARG A 132 -18.16 -1.78 10.69
N LEU A 133 -17.37 -1.10 9.83
CA LEU A 133 -17.35 -1.39 8.39
C LEU A 133 -16.97 -2.84 8.07
N LEU A 134 -16.18 -3.50 8.91
CA LEU A 134 -15.87 -4.94 8.75
C LEU A 134 -17.01 -5.86 9.17
N ALA A 135 -17.76 -5.49 10.20
CA ALA A 135 -18.77 -6.32 10.85
C ALA A 135 -20.18 -6.13 10.26
N GLU A 136 -20.53 -4.91 9.91
CA GLU A 136 -21.90 -4.52 9.52
C GLU A 136 -22.00 -4.39 7.99
N ASP A 137 -22.46 -5.47 7.35
CA ASP A 137 -22.63 -5.51 5.88
C ASP A 137 -23.79 -4.64 5.37
N ASN A 138 -24.70 -4.21 6.26
CA ASN A 138 -25.97 -3.62 5.89
C ASN A 138 -26.19 -2.18 6.38
N ASP A 139 -25.16 -1.51 6.88
CA ASP A 139 -25.32 -0.12 7.32
C ASP A 139 -25.14 0.87 6.16
N PRO A 140 -26.23 1.43 5.60
CA PRO A 140 -26.15 2.38 4.50
C PRO A 140 -25.56 3.73 4.92
N ALA A 141 -25.47 4.02 6.22
CA ALA A 141 -24.93 5.29 6.73
C ALA A 141 -23.47 5.54 6.35
N TYR A 142 -22.71 4.49 6.02
CA TYR A 142 -21.31 4.59 5.60
C TYR A 142 -21.11 4.55 4.08
N LEU A 143 -22.18 4.70 3.31
CA LEU A 143 -22.15 4.66 1.85
C LEU A 143 -22.33 6.04 1.23
N PHE A 144 -21.99 7.11 1.95
CA PHE A 144 -22.25 8.48 1.46
C PHE A 144 -21.43 8.82 0.20
N GLU A 145 -20.30 8.20 -0.05
CA GLU A 145 -19.56 8.36 -1.32
C GLU A 145 -20.32 7.80 -2.52
N LEU A 146 -21.28 6.92 -2.25
CA LEU A 146 -22.15 6.32 -3.25
C LEU A 146 -23.56 6.97 -3.25
N ALA A 147 -23.78 8.02 -2.45
CA ALA A 147 -25.04 8.73 -2.42
C ALA A 147 -25.37 9.30 -3.82
N GLY A 148 -26.61 9.29 -4.21
CA GLY A 148 -27.07 9.70 -5.53
C GLY A 148 -27.23 8.51 -6.49
N ALA A 149 -26.33 8.31 -7.43
CA ALA A 149 -26.47 7.26 -8.46
C ALA A 149 -26.55 5.84 -7.89
N ALA A 150 -25.84 5.58 -6.79
CA ALA A 150 -25.77 4.25 -6.17
C ALA A 150 -26.87 4.01 -5.12
N GLY A 151 -27.55 5.04 -4.64
CA GLY A 151 -28.47 4.93 -3.51
C GLY A 151 -29.67 4.01 -3.72
N THR A 152 -29.97 3.66 -4.97
CA THR A 152 -31.09 2.80 -5.36
C THR A 152 -30.66 1.53 -6.10
N ASP A 153 -29.42 1.46 -6.60
CA ASP A 153 -28.93 0.31 -7.33
C ASP A 153 -28.21 -0.69 -6.39
N PRO A 154 -28.78 -1.92 -6.21
CA PRO A 154 -28.21 -2.91 -5.29
C PRO A 154 -26.80 -3.36 -5.65
N ASP A 155 -26.47 -3.44 -6.95
CA ASP A 155 -25.15 -3.90 -7.42
C ASP A 155 -24.06 -2.86 -7.14
N LEU A 156 -24.36 -1.58 -7.37
CA LEU A 156 -23.48 -0.48 -7.02
C LEU A 156 -23.25 -0.39 -5.51
N VAL A 157 -24.31 -0.52 -4.71
CA VAL A 157 -24.24 -0.52 -3.24
C VAL A 157 -23.39 -1.69 -2.75
N LYS A 158 -23.60 -2.90 -3.28
CA LYS A 158 -22.81 -4.09 -2.95
C LYS A 158 -21.33 -3.88 -3.28
N ARG A 159 -21.05 -3.32 -4.46
CA ARG A 159 -19.67 -3.03 -4.89
C ARG A 159 -19.00 -2.02 -3.97
N GLY A 160 -19.68 -0.92 -3.66
CA GLY A 160 -19.17 0.11 -2.75
C GLY A 160 -18.86 -0.44 -1.36
N ARG A 161 -19.72 -1.29 -0.80
CA ARG A 161 -19.45 -1.96 0.49
C ARG A 161 -18.19 -2.83 0.44
N LEU A 162 -17.95 -3.54 -0.66
CA LEU A 162 -16.72 -4.34 -0.82
C LEU A 162 -15.47 -3.46 -0.79
N ILE A 163 -15.49 -2.35 -1.52
CA ILE A 163 -14.37 -1.39 -1.56
C ILE A 163 -14.11 -0.79 -0.17
N LEU A 164 -15.16 -0.31 0.50
CA LEU A 164 -15.04 0.28 1.84
C LEU A 164 -14.53 -0.72 2.87
N ARG A 165 -14.95 -1.98 2.79
CA ARG A 165 -14.44 -3.05 3.65
C ARG A 165 -12.98 -3.34 3.41
N GLU A 166 -12.53 -3.41 2.16
CA GLU A 166 -11.11 -3.59 1.82
C GLU A 166 -10.27 -2.42 2.33
N ALA A 167 -10.75 -1.19 2.14
CA ALA A 167 -10.06 0.01 2.60
C ALA A 167 -9.98 0.10 4.13
N ALA A 168 -11.06 -0.23 4.83
CA ALA A 168 -11.07 -0.31 6.30
C ALA A 168 -10.12 -1.40 6.81
N ALA A 169 -10.10 -2.57 6.15
CA ALA A 169 -9.17 -3.65 6.48
C ALA A 169 -7.71 -3.22 6.26
N ALA A 170 -7.41 -2.50 5.18
CA ALA A 170 -6.09 -1.94 4.92
C ALA A 170 -5.64 -0.98 6.03
N ALA A 171 -6.51 -0.06 6.43
CA ALA A 171 -6.23 0.92 7.48
C ALA A 171 -5.98 0.26 8.84
N LEU A 172 -6.78 -0.73 9.21
CA LEU A 172 -6.62 -1.48 10.46
C LEU A 172 -5.38 -2.38 10.46
N ALA A 173 -5.04 -2.99 9.33
CA ALA A 173 -3.81 -3.76 9.16
C ALA A 173 -2.58 -2.86 9.31
N GLN A 174 -2.57 -1.69 8.65
CA GLN A 174 -1.51 -0.68 8.75
C GLN A 174 -1.35 -0.17 10.19
N ALA A 175 -2.43 -0.12 10.96
CA ALA A 175 -2.43 0.23 12.37
C ALA A 175 -1.97 -0.91 13.32
N GLY A 176 -1.64 -2.09 12.77
CA GLY A 176 -1.10 -3.21 13.55
C GLY A 176 -2.13 -4.13 14.21
N TYR A 177 -3.40 -4.07 13.81
CA TYR A 177 -4.47 -4.92 14.39
C TYR A 177 -4.59 -6.30 13.75
N GLU A 178 -3.50 -6.87 13.23
CA GLU A 178 -3.49 -8.18 12.56
C GLU A 178 -4.11 -9.31 13.42
N SER A 179 -3.94 -9.27 14.74
CA SER A 179 -4.46 -10.28 15.65
C SER A 179 -5.96 -10.17 15.95
N ASP A 180 -6.62 -9.06 15.54
CA ASP A 180 -8.06 -8.88 15.80
C ASP A 180 -8.89 -9.84 14.94
N PRO A 181 -9.80 -10.66 15.55
CA PRO A 181 -10.55 -11.67 14.83
C PRO A 181 -11.49 -11.09 13.76
N ARG A 182 -11.97 -9.86 13.92
CA ARG A 182 -12.81 -9.18 12.91
C ARG A 182 -12.01 -8.87 11.66
N LEU A 183 -10.78 -8.34 11.83
CA LEU A 183 -9.89 -8.07 10.71
C LEU A 183 -9.47 -9.37 10.03
N ARG A 184 -9.10 -10.40 10.79
CA ARG A 184 -8.72 -11.71 10.24
C ARG A 184 -9.87 -12.35 9.47
N GLY A 185 -11.10 -12.28 9.98
CA GLY A 185 -12.29 -12.75 9.28
C GLY A 185 -12.58 -12.01 7.97
N ALA A 186 -12.41 -10.68 7.95
CA ALA A 186 -12.54 -9.89 6.74
C ALA A 186 -11.42 -10.22 5.73
N ALA A 187 -10.16 -10.30 6.18
CA ALA A 187 -9.00 -10.65 5.37
C ALA A 187 -9.17 -12.03 4.69
N LYS A 188 -9.70 -13.02 5.42
CA LYS A 188 -9.99 -14.35 4.86
C LYS A 188 -10.98 -14.25 3.70
N ARG A 189 -12.09 -13.55 3.86
CA ARG A 189 -13.08 -13.38 2.78
C ARG A 189 -12.50 -12.64 1.57
N ILE A 190 -11.65 -11.63 1.81
CA ILE A 190 -10.99 -10.86 0.76
C ILE A 190 -10.04 -11.75 -0.03
N ILE A 191 -9.15 -12.51 0.64
CA ILE A 191 -8.15 -13.34 -0.06
C ILE A 191 -8.80 -14.54 -0.77
N GLU A 192 -9.87 -15.11 -0.23
CA GLU A 192 -10.65 -16.17 -0.88
C GLU A 192 -11.29 -15.68 -2.19
N ARG A 193 -11.86 -14.46 -2.19
CA ARG A 193 -12.45 -13.85 -3.39
C ARG A 193 -11.37 -13.56 -4.44
N ILE A 194 -10.25 -12.96 -4.05
CA ILE A 194 -9.10 -12.75 -4.94
C ILE A 194 -8.59 -14.09 -5.46
N GLY A 195 -8.44 -15.10 -4.61
CA GLY A 195 -7.99 -16.42 -4.99
C GLY A 195 -8.94 -17.12 -5.98
N ALA A 196 -10.25 -16.89 -5.88
CA ALA A 196 -11.20 -17.40 -6.87
C ALA A 196 -10.98 -16.73 -8.24
N PHE A 197 -10.78 -15.41 -8.27
CA PHE A 197 -10.44 -14.68 -9.50
C PHE A 197 -9.11 -15.16 -10.10
N LEU A 198 -8.07 -15.32 -9.30
CA LEU A 198 -6.73 -15.74 -9.76
C LEU A 198 -6.73 -17.18 -10.34
N ARG A 199 -7.72 -18.01 -10.01
CA ARG A 199 -7.92 -19.34 -10.60
C ARG A 199 -8.81 -19.32 -11.83
N SER A 200 -9.46 -18.19 -12.13
CA SER A 200 -10.36 -18.06 -13.27
C SER A 200 -9.59 -17.74 -14.56
N PRO A 201 -10.15 -18.04 -15.73
CA PRO A 201 -9.57 -17.62 -17.01
C PRO A 201 -9.43 -16.09 -17.16
N ASN A 202 -10.18 -15.33 -16.34
CA ASN A 202 -10.14 -13.86 -16.35
C ASN A 202 -8.86 -13.30 -15.74
N ALA A 203 -8.04 -14.10 -15.05
CA ALA A 203 -6.77 -13.62 -14.51
C ALA A 203 -5.79 -13.22 -15.61
N ASP A 204 -5.66 -14.05 -16.66
CA ASP A 204 -4.74 -13.79 -17.77
C ASP A 204 -5.32 -12.81 -18.82
N LYS A 205 -6.63 -12.80 -18.97
CA LYS A 205 -7.36 -11.97 -19.93
C LYS A 205 -8.53 -11.27 -19.25
N PRO A 206 -8.26 -10.25 -18.42
CA PRO A 206 -9.27 -9.69 -17.54
C PRO A 206 -10.35 -8.88 -18.25
N PHE A 207 -10.13 -8.49 -19.51
CA PHE A 207 -11.04 -7.62 -20.22
C PHE A 207 -11.91 -8.38 -21.24
N ILE A 208 -13.19 -8.06 -21.25
CA ILE A 208 -14.14 -8.40 -22.30
C ILE A 208 -14.46 -7.16 -23.11
N ARG A 209 -14.97 -7.35 -24.33
CA ARG A 209 -15.40 -6.25 -25.18
C ARG A 209 -16.91 -6.00 -25.04
N VAL A 210 -17.27 -4.79 -24.61
CA VAL A 210 -18.65 -4.32 -24.57
C VAL A 210 -18.77 -3.10 -25.47
N GLY A 211 -19.41 -3.25 -26.61
CA GLY A 211 -19.41 -2.21 -27.65
C GLY A 211 -18.01 -1.90 -28.15
N ASN A 212 -17.56 -0.66 -27.99
CA ASN A 212 -16.21 -0.21 -28.37
C ASN A 212 -15.24 -0.14 -27.18
N GLN A 213 -15.65 -0.57 -25.98
CA GLN A 213 -14.82 -0.50 -24.78
C GLN A 213 -14.37 -1.88 -24.34
N HIS A 214 -13.18 -1.94 -23.72
CA HIS A 214 -12.69 -3.10 -23.01
C HIS A 214 -12.98 -2.90 -21.52
N VAL A 215 -13.74 -3.80 -20.93
CA VAL A 215 -14.19 -3.71 -19.55
C VAL A 215 -13.95 -5.00 -18.79
N LEU A 216 -13.80 -4.91 -17.48
CA LEU A 216 -13.78 -6.08 -16.61
C LEU A 216 -15.20 -6.67 -16.52
N PRO A 217 -15.37 -8.00 -16.57
CA PRO A 217 -16.64 -8.65 -16.30
C PRO A 217 -17.17 -8.27 -14.92
N HIS A 218 -18.47 -8.34 -14.75
CA HIS A 218 -19.15 -8.01 -13.50
C HIS A 218 -18.68 -8.87 -12.30
N ASP A 219 -18.36 -10.13 -12.54
CA ASP A 219 -17.90 -11.10 -11.55
C ASP A 219 -16.38 -11.10 -11.33
N ALA A 220 -15.63 -10.35 -12.15
CA ALA A 220 -14.20 -10.23 -11.98
C ALA A 220 -13.86 -9.51 -10.65
N ALA A 221 -12.99 -10.12 -9.86
CA ALA A 221 -12.54 -9.59 -8.58
C ALA A 221 -11.01 -9.56 -8.48
N PRO A 222 -10.33 -8.81 -9.36
CA PRO A 222 -8.89 -8.66 -9.26
C PRO A 222 -8.50 -8.01 -7.92
N PRO A 223 -7.25 -8.17 -7.46
CA PRO A 223 -6.80 -7.55 -6.23
C PRO A 223 -6.91 -6.03 -6.31
N SER A 224 -7.34 -5.40 -5.22
CA SER A 224 -7.28 -3.95 -5.08
C SER A 224 -6.00 -3.52 -4.36
N PHE A 225 -5.58 -2.26 -4.55
CA PHE A 225 -4.48 -1.68 -3.76
C PHE A 225 -4.78 -1.73 -2.26
N HIS A 226 -6.03 -1.61 -1.84
CA HIS A 226 -6.43 -1.78 -0.43
C HIS A 226 -6.16 -3.19 0.06
N ALA A 227 -6.54 -4.22 -0.70
CA ALA A 227 -6.26 -5.60 -0.35
C ALA A 227 -4.75 -5.88 -0.28
N LEU A 228 -3.96 -5.33 -1.21
CA LEU A 228 -2.51 -5.45 -1.18
C LEU A 228 -1.89 -4.77 0.05
N VAL A 229 -2.36 -3.57 0.41
CA VAL A 229 -1.92 -2.88 1.64
C VAL A 229 -2.29 -3.68 2.89
N MET A 230 -3.50 -4.22 2.96
CA MET A 230 -3.91 -5.10 4.06
C MET A 230 -2.93 -6.28 4.20
N LEU A 231 -2.70 -7.00 3.13
CA LEU A 231 -1.79 -8.16 3.12
C LEU A 231 -0.35 -7.74 3.44
N ALA A 232 0.12 -6.58 2.97
CA ALA A 232 1.46 -6.07 3.26
C ALA A 232 1.72 -5.88 4.76
N HIS A 233 0.68 -5.55 5.53
CA HIS A 233 0.75 -5.31 6.98
C HIS A 233 0.22 -6.46 7.84
N MET A 234 0.00 -7.65 7.25
CA MET A 234 -0.45 -8.85 7.96
C MET A 234 0.50 -10.04 7.69
N PRO A 235 1.75 -10.01 8.21
CA PRO A 235 2.76 -11.02 7.90
C PRO A 235 2.40 -12.43 8.39
N HIS A 236 1.79 -12.57 9.58
CA HIS A 236 1.36 -13.88 10.09
C HIS A 236 0.22 -14.45 9.25
N PHE A 237 -0.75 -13.62 8.89
CA PHE A 237 -1.85 -14.03 8.03
C PHE A 237 -1.35 -14.50 6.65
N ARG A 238 -0.36 -13.80 6.06
CA ARG A 238 0.25 -14.23 4.79
C ARG A 238 0.91 -15.60 4.89
N SER A 239 1.62 -15.89 5.98
CA SER A 239 2.27 -17.19 6.17
C SER A 239 1.26 -18.34 6.27
N GLU A 240 0.08 -18.11 6.84
CA GLU A 240 -1.01 -19.06 6.92
C GLU A 240 -1.72 -19.32 5.57
N HIS A 241 -1.66 -18.35 4.66
CA HIS A 241 -2.33 -18.36 3.36
C HIS A 241 -1.35 -18.39 2.19
N HIS A 242 -0.19 -18.99 2.38
CA HIS A 242 0.94 -19.00 1.46
C HIS A 242 0.55 -19.32 0.00
N GLU A 243 -0.31 -20.31 -0.24
CA GLU A 243 -0.72 -20.70 -1.61
C GLU A 243 -1.41 -19.55 -2.36
N HIS A 244 -2.28 -18.79 -1.67
CA HIS A 244 -2.94 -17.63 -2.26
C HIS A 244 -1.93 -16.49 -2.53
N ILE A 245 -0.95 -16.35 -1.64
CA ILE A 245 0.09 -15.32 -1.76
C ILE A 245 1.04 -15.63 -2.94
N GLU A 246 1.37 -16.91 -3.18
CA GLU A 246 2.17 -17.29 -4.35
C GLU A 246 1.44 -16.99 -5.66
N ARG A 247 0.18 -17.34 -5.78
CA ARG A 247 -0.63 -17.00 -6.97
C ARG A 247 -0.79 -15.50 -7.16
N LEU A 248 -0.92 -14.75 -6.05
CA LEU A 248 -0.96 -13.30 -6.10
C LEU A 248 0.35 -12.72 -6.65
N TYR A 249 1.49 -13.26 -6.21
CA TYR A 249 2.79 -12.87 -6.75
C TYR A 249 2.87 -13.10 -8.27
N GLU A 250 2.51 -14.31 -8.72
CA GLU A 250 2.50 -14.65 -10.15
C GLU A 250 1.64 -13.66 -10.95
N TYR A 251 0.43 -13.37 -10.48
CA TYR A 251 -0.47 -12.43 -11.13
C TYR A 251 0.11 -11.00 -11.19
N LEU A 252 0.69 -10.50 -10.09
CA LEU A 252 1.25 -9.16 -10.05
C LEU A 252 2.52 -8.98 -10.90
N THR A 253 3.10 -10.07 -11.40
CA THR A 253 4.22 -10.01 -12.36
C THR A 253 3.78 -10.00 -13.83
N LEU A 254 2.49 -10.23 -14.10
CA LEU A 254 1.95 -10.23 -15.47
C LEU A 254 1.98 -8.83 -16.09
N GLN A 255 2.40 -8.77 -17.34
CA GLN A 255 2.33 -7.55 -18.14
C GLN A 255 0.97 -7.48 -18.84
N LEU A 256 -0.02 -6.95 -18.14
CA LEU A 256 -1.37 -6.78 -18.68
C LEU A 256 -1.52 -5.45 -19.44
N PRO A 257 -2.53 -5.34 -20.34
CA PRO A 257 -2.80 -4.08 -21.04
C PRO A 257 -3.10 -2.95 -20.06
N ARG A 258 -2.45 -1.81 -20.25
CA ARG A 258 -2.62 -0.62 -19.40
C ARG A 258 -3.80 0.20 -19.86
N MET A 259 -4.92 -0.10 -19.29
CA MET A 259 -6.16 0.63 -19.51
C MET A 259 -6.71 1.01 -18.15
N ALA A 260 -7.42 2.14 -18.08
CA ALA A 260 -8.20 2.45 -16.90
C ALA A 260 -9.15 1.28 -16.60
N PRO A 261 -9.11 0.71 -15.41
CA PRO A 261 -9.97 -0.43 -15.08
C PRO A 261 -11.41 0.05 -14.97
N VAL A 262 -12.18 -0.19 -16.02
CA VAL A 262 -13.63 0.00 -16.04
C VAL A 262 -14.30 -1.35 -15.86
N GLN A 263 -15.26 -1.47 -14.97
CA GLN A 263 -15.96 -2.71 -14.69
C GLN A 263 -17.46 -2.56 -14.98
N GLN A 264 -18.04 -3.62 -15.53
CA GLN A 264 -19.48 -3.73 -15.62
C GLN A 264 -20.03 -4.08 -14.22
N VAL A 265 -20.92 -3.21 -13.69
CA VAL A 265 -21.60 -3.40 -12.40
C VAL A 265 -23.09 -3.24 -12.64
N GLY A 266 -23.84 -4.34 -12.67
CA GLY A 266 -25.21 -4.33 -13.15
C GLY A 266 -25.29 -3.85 -14.60
N GLU A 267 -26.06 -2.80 -14.84
CA GLU A 267 -26.19 -2.13 -16.15
C GLU A 267 -25.19 -0.98 -16.34
N HIS A 268 -24.35 -0.68 -15.34
CA HIS A 268 -23.44 0.45 -15.34
C HIS A 268 -22.01 0.06 -15.69
N LEU A 269 -21.28 0.97 -16.34
CA LEU A 269 -19.85 0.91 -16.52
C LEU A 269 -19.20 1.87 -15.51
N VAL A 270 -18.45 1.32 -14.56
CA VAL A 270 -17.90 2.05 -13.43
C VAL A 270 -16.38 1.97 -13.45
N GLU A 271 -15.72 3.12 -13.36
CA GLU A 271 -14.28 3.17 -13.17
C GLU A 271 -13.90 2.59 -11.81
N GLN A 272 -12.82 1.80 -11.80
CA GLN A 272 -12.32 1.10 -10.62
C GLN A 272 -10.82 1.40 -10.42
N PRO A 273 -10.43 2.66 -10.16
CA PRO A 273 -9.01 3.06 -10.12
C PRO A 273 -8.22 2.40 -8.99
N HIS A 274 -8.92 1.80 -8.03
CA HIS A 274 -8.33 1.07 -6.91
C HIS A 274 -7.90 -0.36 -7.24
N LEU A 275 -8.18 -0.88 -8.44
CA LEU A 275 -7.78 -2.24 -8.83
C LEU A 275 -6.35 -2.29 -9.36
N ALA A 276 -5.61 -3.30 -8.91
CA ALA A 276 -4.27 -3.61 -9.40
C ALA A 276 -4.35 -4.73 -10.46
N LEU A 277 -4.06 -4.37 -11.72
CA LEU A 277 -4.09 -5.30 -12.83
C LEU A 277 -2.65 -5.62 -13.26
N GLY A 278 -2.14 -6.76 -12.81
CA GLY A 278 -0.76 -7.18 -13.09
C GLY A 278 0.29 -6.22 -12.55
N ASP A 279 1.43 -6.13 -13.24
CA ASP A 279 2.48 -5.16 -12.92
C ASP A 279 2.08 -3.76 -13.38
N ILE A 280 1.93 -2.85 -12.45
CA ILE A 280 1.50 -1.48 -12.74
C ILE A 280 2.64 -0.56 -13.22
N LEU A 281 3.90 -0.97 -13.08
CA LEU A 281 5.02 -0.11 -13.46
C LEU A 281 5.15 -0.01 -14.99
N PRO A 282 5.22 1.22 -15.53
CA PRO A 282 5.05 1.46 -16.97
C PRO A 282 6.16 0.90 -17.86
N SER A 283 7.34 0.78 -17.38
CA SER A 283 8.49 0.23 -18.08
C SER A 283 9.69 0.12 -17.16
N ARG A 284 10.81 -0.35 -17.68
CA ARG A 284 12.09 -0.37 -16.95
C ARG A 284 12.63 1.03 -16.60
N TYR A 285 12.00 2.08 -17.13
CA TYR A 285 12.37 3.47 -16.90
C TYR A 285 11.19 4.21 -16.29
N VAL A 286 11.28 4.48 -15.00
CA VAL A 286 10.34 5.37 -14.33
C VAL A 286 10.66 6.79 -14.76
N MET A 287 9.67 7.46 -15.36
CA MET A 287 9.76 8.88 -15.63
C MET A 287 9.60 9.66 -14.32
N ASP A 288 10.13 10.87 -14.27
CA ASP A 288 10.14 11.67 -13.05
C ASP A 288 8.76 11.87 -12.39
N GLY A 289 7.72 12.00 -13.21
CA GLY A 289 6.32 12.08 -12.73
C GLY A 289 5.77 10.78 -12.14
N ASP A 290 6.40 9.64 -12.43
CA ASP A 290 5.96 8.32 -11.96
C ASP A 290 6.65 7.90 -10.64
N VAL A 291 7.65 8.66 -10.18
CA VAL A 291 8.44 8.33 -8.98
C VAL A 291 7.56 8.06 -7.75
N PRO A 292 6.55 8.87 -7.42
CA PRO A 292 5.66 8.59 -6.29
C PRO A 292 4.95 7.23 -6.38
N THR A 293 4.39 6.93 -7.56
CA THR A 293 3.70 5.66 -7.82
C THR A 293 4.67 4.48 -7.76
N ALA A 294 5.87 4.65 -8.33
CA ALA A 294 6.91 3.63 -8.30
C ALA A 294 7.38 3.33 -6.87
N LEU A 295 7.64 4.35 -6.06
CA LEU A 295 8.03 4.18 -4.66
C LEU A 295 6.95 3.47 -3.85
N ALA A 296 5.69 3.89 -3.99
CA ALA A 296 4.58 3.25 -3.30
C ALA A 296 4.42 1.77 -3.71
N TRP A 297 4.58 1.46 -4.99
CA TRP A 297 4.55 0.08 -5.48
C TRP A 297 5.72 -0.74 -4.98
N LEU A 298 6.95 -0.23 -5.08
CA LEU A 298 8.15 -0.94 -4.60
C LEU A 298 8.10 -1.18 -3.09
N GLU A 299 7.61 -0.21 -2.29
CA GLU A 299 7.42 -0.40 -0.86
C GLU A 299 6.40 -1.51 -0.59
N LEU A 300 5.27 -1.49 -1.31
CA LEU A 300 4.24 -2.50 -1.18
C LEU A 300 4.76 -3.90 -1.53
N MET A 301 5.50 -4.03 -2.63
CA MET A 301 6.14 -5.29 -3.04
C MET A 301 7.22 -5.74 -2.04
N ALA A 302 7.96 -4.81 -1.45
CA ALA A 302 8.94 -5.13 -0.41
C ALA A 302 8.27 -5.67 0.86
N ARG A 303 7.19 -5.02 1.34
CA ARG A 303 6.42 -5.47 2.50
C ARG A 303 5.76 -6.84 2.28
N LEU A 304 5.31 -7.12 1.06
CA LEU A 304 4.77 -8.44 0.68
C LEU A 304 5.85 -9.52 0.55
N GLY A 305 7.13 -9.15 0.54
CA GLY A 305 8.25 -10.08 0.33
C GLY A 305 8.49 -10.43 -1.15
N PHE A 306 7.86 -9.72 -2.08
CA PHE A 306 7.91 -9.99 -3.51
C PHE A 306 9.06 -9.29 -4.24
N LEU A 307 9.49 -8.13 -3.72
CA LEU A 307 10.46 -7.26 -4.40
C LEU A 307 11.73 -8.01 -4.85
N ARG A 308 12.33 -8.81 -3.96
CA ARG A 308 13.58 -9.54 -4.25
C ARG A 308 13.39 -10.71 -5.22
N ARG A 309 12.19 -11.14 -5.43
CA ARG A 309 11.84 -12.26 -6.33
C ARG A 309 11.66 -11.81 -7.77
N ASN A 310 11.45 -10.50 -7.99
CA ASN A 310 11.25 -9.91 -9.32
C ASN A 310 12.47 -9.06 -9.70
N GLU A 311 13.19 -9.51 -10.70
CA GLU A 311 14.41 -8.84 -11.19
C GLU A 311 14.14 -7.43 -11.75
N GLY A 312 12.98 -7.22 -12.38
CA GLY A 312 12.58 -5.91 -12.91
C GLY A 312 12.41 -4.87 -11.82
N TRP A 313 11.72 -5.23 -10.73
CA TRP A 313 11.52 -4.35 -9.57
C TRP A 313 12.83 -4.11 -8.81
N THR A 314 13.66 -5.15 -8.68
CA THR A 314 14.97 -5.01 -8.04
C THR A 314 15.87 -4.06 -8.82
N ARG A 315 15.95 -4.20 -10.15
CA ARG A 315 16.72 -3.28 -11.01
C ARG A 315 16.22 -1.85 -10.95
N LEU A 316 14.88 -1.66 -10.84
CA LEU A 316 14.31 -0.34 -10.69
C LEU A 316 14.72 0.30 -9.35
N LEU A 317 14.66 -0.46 -8.25
CA LEU A 317 15.16 0.01 -6.96
C LEU A 317 16.64 0.36 -7.04
N ASP A 318 17.46 -0.49 -7.67
CA ASP A 318 18.90 -0.24 -7.86
C ASP A 318 19.14 1.07 -8.60
N LYS A 319 18.42 1.28 -9.71
CA LYS A 319 18.50 2.53 -10.46
C LYS A 319 18.18 3.75 -9.59
N LEU A 320 17.06 3.71 -8.86
CA LEU A 320 16.67 4.84 -8.00
C LEU A 320 17.67 5.09 -6.86
N LEU A 321 18.35 4.04 -6.39
CA LEU A 321 19.42 4.15 -5.42
C LEU A 321 20.72 4.71 -6.04
N ASP A 322 21.01 4.38 -7.29
CA ASP A 322 22.18 4.87 -8.04
C ASP A 322 21.99 6.33 -8.50
N ASP A 323 20.75 6.78 -8.72
CA ASP A 323 20.41 8.16 -9.08
C ASP A 323 20.63 9.17 -7.91
N ARG A 324 21.02 8.70 -6.72
CA ARG A 324 21.34 9.56 -5.57
C ARG A 324 22.73 10.19 -5.73
N ASP A 325 22.92 11.29 -5.05
CA ASP A 325 24.21 11.95 -4.99
C ASP A 325 25.24 11.16 -4.13
N ARG A 326 26.47 11.64 -4.07
CA ARG A 326 27.57 11.04 -3.27
C ARG A 326 27.28 10.96 -1.77
N HIS A 327 26.29 11.69 -1.28
CA HIS A 327 25.85 11.68 0.13
C HIS A 327 24.67 10.76 0.36
N GLY A 328 24.17 10.09 -0.69
CA GLY A 328 23.03 9.19 -0.63
C GLY A 328 21.67 9.91 -0.69
N VAL A 329 21.64 11.19 -1.04
CA VAL A 329 20.42 11.99 -1.18
C VAL A 329 19.93 11.92 -2.62
N TRP A 330 18.64 11.59 -2.80
CA TRP A 330 18.00 11.68 -4.09
C TRP A 330 17.48 13.11 -4.31
N HIS A 331 17.76 13.66 -5.47
CA HIS A 331 17.31 15.00 -5.85
C HIS A 331 16.38 14.95 -7.06
N PRO A 332 15.25 15.66 -7.04
CA PRO A 332 14.41 15.76 -8.23
C PRO A 332 15.17 16.48 -9.34
N PRO A 333 15.03 16.05 -10.60
CA PRO A 333 15.51 16.82 -11.74
C PRO A 333 14.95 18.25 -11.72
N ARG A 334 15.71 19.22 -12.19
CA ARG A 334 15.37 20.68 -12.06
C ARG A 334 14.01 21.08 -12.61
N SER A 335 13.44 20.30 -13.50
CA SER A 335 12.13 20.56 -14.16
C SER A 335 10.98 19.78 -13.52
N VAL A 336 11.22 19.01 -12.47
CA VAL A 336 10.24 18.08 -11.92
C VAL A 336 9.87 18.46 -10.50
N SER A 337 8.58 18.63 -10.29
CA SER A 337 7.95 18.77 -8.98
C SER A 337 7.11 17.53 -8.66
N MET A 338 6.75 17.37 -7.39
CA MET A 338 5.75 16.37 -7.00
C MET A 338 4.47 16.59 -7.83
N PRO A 339 3.87 15.54 -8.40
CA PRO A 339 2.59 15.65 -9.09
C PRO A 339 1.54 16.30 -8.20
N ALA A 340 0.75 17.21 -8.77
CA ALA A 340 -0.30 17.92 -8.03
C ALA A 340 -1.41 16.97 -7.55
N ALA A 341 -1.65 15.86 -8.27
CA ALA A 341 -2.57 14.80 -7.87
C ALA A 341 -1.84 13.46 -7.81
N LEU A 342 -2.12 12.71 -6.75
CA LEU A 342 -1.66 11.36 -6.58
C LEU A 342 -2.86 10.40 -6.60
N PRO A 343 -2.68 9.17 -7.08
CA PRO A 343 -3.70 8.13 -6.91
C PRO A 343 -4.10 7.97 -5.45
N ASP A 344 -5.36 7.65 -5.19
CA ASP A 344 -5.95 7.52 -3.85
C ASP A 344 -5.16 6.56 -2.94
N TRP A 345 -4.61 5.50 -3.51
CA TRP A 345 -3.85 4.53 -2.76
C TRP A 345 -2.41 5.00 -2.45
N VAL A 346 -1.87 5.97 -3.21
CA VAL A 346 -0.54 6.57 -3.02
C VAL A 346 -0.59 7.74 -2.04
N TRP A 347 -1.62 8.56 -2.11
CA TRP A 347 -1.74 9.79 -1.32
C TRP A 347 -1.51 9.62 0.19
N PRO A 348 -1.99 8.55 0.86
CA PRO A 348 -1.70 8.38 2.29
C PRO A 348 -0.21 8.28 2.61
N THR A 349 0.61 7.82 1.68
CA THR A 349 2.04 7.56 1.90
C THR A 349 2.94 8.71 1.46
N LEU A 350 2.48 9.58 0.55
CA LEU A 350 3.26 10.65 -0.08
C LEU A 350 2.40 11.90 -0.30
N PRO A 351 2.99 13.10 -0.24
CA PRO A 351 4.28 13.45 0.34
C PRO A 351 4.22 13.46 1.87
N LEU A 352 5.36 13.33 2.55
CA LEU A 352 5.48 13.48 4.00
C LEU A 352 6.02 14.88 4.36
N ALA A 353 5.51 15.91 3.73
CA ALA A 353 5.94 17.29 3.90
C ALA A 353 4.85 18.15 4.53
N ASP A 354 5.23 19.16 5.32
CA ASP A 354 4.31 20.07 6.00
C ASP A 354 3.93 21.30 5.15
N ARG A 355 4.55 21.48 4.00
CA ARG A 355 4.37 22.61 3.08
C ARG A 355 4.14 22.12 1.66
N PRO A 356 3.73 23.00 0.73
CA PRO A 356 3.77 22.68 -0.68
C PRO A 356 5.16 22.15 -1.04
N VAL A 357 5.19 20.99 -1.68
CA VAL A 357 6.40 20.16 -1.80
C VAL A 357 7.32 20.80 -2.85
N GLU A 358 8.30 21.54 -2.41
CA GLU A 358 9.34 22.15 -3.24
C GLU A 358 10.73 21.67 -2.80
N GLY A 359 11.59 21.39 -3.78
CA GLY A 359 13.01 21.19 -3.54
C GLY A 359 13.34 20.12 -2.51
N ASP A 360 13.90 20.54 -1.37
CA ASP A 360 14.42 19.63 -0.34
C ASP A 360 13.35 18.77 0.35
N ASP A 361 12.11 19.27 0.49
CA ASP A 361 11.01 18.48 1.08
C ASP A 361 10.66 17.26 0.22
N TYR A 362 10.69 17.41 -1.11
CA TYR A 362 10.50 16.28 -2.02
C TYR A 362 11.70 15.33 -1.97
N ALA A 363 12.91 15.86 -2.02
CA ALA A 363 14.13 15.09 -1.90
C ALA A 363 14.17 14.28 -0.60
N ALA A 364 13.81 14.91 0.54
CA ALA A 364 13.77 14.22 1.84
C ALA A 364 12.75 13.08 1.87
N THR A 365 11.55 13.31 1.33
CA THR A 365 10.51 12.27 1.26
C THR A 365 10.95 11.09 0.41
N VAL A 366 11.50 11.32 -0.78
CA VAL A 366 11.97 10.25 -1.68
C VAL A 366 13.17 9.51 -1.09
N THR A 367 14.16 10.25 -0.57
CA THR A 367 15.35 9.67 0.05
C THR A 367 14.99 8.77 1.23
N PHE A 368 14.08 9.22 2.10
CA PHE A 368 13.55 8.40 3.20
C PHE A 368 12.88 7.12 2.68
N ARG A 369 11.98 7.23 1.68
CA ARG A 369 11.28 6.06 1.11
C ARG A 369 12.24 5.07 0.48
N LEU A 370 13.26 5.52 -0.23
CA LEU A 370 14.30 4.64 -0.79
C LEU A 370 15.04 3.87 0.30
N GLY A 371 15.40 4.54 1.40
CA GLY A 371 16.02 3.88 2.57
C GLY A 371 15.10 2.84 3.19
N LEU A 372 13.82 3.17 3.37
CA LEU A 372 12.81 2.24 3.89
C LEU A 372 12.61 1.02 2.99
N ILE A 373 12.48 1.23 1.68
CA ILE A 373 12.33 0.13 0.71
C ILE A 373 13.58 -0.77 0.70
N ALA A 374 14.78 -0.19 0.70
CA ALA A 374 16.02 -0.94 0.77
C ALA A 374 16.09 -1.81 2.04
N ARG A 375 15.71 -1.27 3.20
CA ARG A 375 15.64 -2.02 4.45
C ARG A 375 14.59 -3.15 4.39
N LEU A 376 13.39 -2.86 3.93
CA LEU A 376 12.32 -3.87 3.76
C LEU A 376 12.72 -4.97 2.78
N ALA A 377 13.51 -4.63 1.76
CA ALA A 377 14.14 -5.58 0.85
C ALA A 377 15.30 -6.37 1.49
N GLY A 378 15.62 -6.13 2.76
CA GLY A 378 16.67 -6.83 3.49
C GLY A 378 18.09 -6.41 3.08
N ARG A 379 18.27 -5.22 2.50
CA ARG A 379 19.61 -4.66 2.27
C ARG A 379 20.19 -4.15 3.58
N PRO A 380 21.50 -4.35 3.81
CA PRO A 380 22.19 -3.67 4.90
C PRO A 380 22.07 -2.15 4.73
N ILE A 381 21.80 -1.44 5.81
CA ILE A 381 21.71 0.02 5.82
C ILE A 381 22.90 0.58 6.58
N GLU A 382 23.65 1.48 5.94
CA GLU A 382 24.72 2.24 6.55
C GLU A 382 24.23 3.69 6.77
N ALA A 383 23.91 4.02 8.02
CA ALA A 383 23.45 5.36 8.38
C ALA A 383 24.67 6.30 8.50
N VAL A 384 24.65 7.43 7.78
CA VAL A 384 25.69 8.45 7.74
C VAL A 384 25.15 9.84 8.10
#